data_e91d084a6a4b90c34058dc2facdf13b0
#
_entry.id   e91d084a6a4b90c34058dc2facdf13b0
#
_cell.length_a   1.000
_cell.length_b   1.000
_cell.length_c   1.000
_cell.angle_alpha   90.00
_cell.angle_beta   90.00
_cell.angle_gamma   90.00
#
_symmetry.space_group_name_H-M   'P 1'
#
loop_
_entity.id
_entity.type
_entity.pdbx_description
1 polymer ?
#
loop_
_entity_poly.entity_id
_entity_poly.type
_entity_poly.pdbx_seq_one_letter_code
_entity_poly.pdbx_strand_id
1 'polypeptide(L)'
;MTSSLVGSEMCIRDRFITMKLLDTIFADMSVLYVVPTMAIAQSIQDYKEWKYDNVVFITYADLKHVTQIPDVLVLDELHRAGAKTWNTYVMRIKPLAKYSLGLSATPVRYLDGKRDMAAELFGEHVVHGPNVYTAVQKKILPEFDYTVILGDVEKIKVDLNNPTTDPTIRMKLRKLRLDDYDLTERMRRHISRQHRKAIVFFSTVQELISADIKDWFVSNVSIYAMHSKQSKSKNLKELEAFNRSKCGVLKVVNIANEGLHLDGVTLIVFVRRTSSGNVFLQQLGRILTAKHTGTKPQVIDLVGNYKNLRTTMCSIPQQRTVRTGEAQDTTVLFDKVVVTYDEVALQVMDIYNIVASEWSTVEDDILRLYWKSEGREVTKRLSGRSPEQCQSRARVLGLCTTNRWSKTEDDILRVFYPMEKTGVINRLPGRTLSSITARARKLGLQDVWSREDLYILKEVELTDIPKLLPHHTEEEIRNKLREIGRV
;
A
#
# COMPACT_ATOMS: atom_id res chain seq x y z
N MET A 1 -19.35 12.48 -15.42
CA MET A 1 -18.86 11.42 -14.52
C MET A 1 -17.36 11.39 -14.63
N THR A 2 -16.68 11.58 -13.54
CA THR A 2 -15.21 11.51 -13.47
C THR A 2 -14.87 10.38 -12.52
N SER A 3 -14.13 9.37 -12.97
CA SER A 3 -13.69 8.26 -12.11
C SER A 3 -12.19 8.03 -12.25
N SER A 4 -11.55 7.69 -11.14
CA SER A 4 -10.16 7.22 -11.09
C SER A 4 -10.14 5.77 -10.67
N LEU A 5 -9.39 4.94 -11.39
CA LEU A 5 -9.20 3.52 -11.13
C LEU A 5 -7.81 3.27 -10.55
N VAL A 6 -7.76 2.62 -9.40
CA VAL A 6 -6.52 2.34 -8.67
C VAL A 6 -6.37 0.83 -8.46
N GLY A 7 -5.31 0.22 -9.00
CA GLY A 7 -5.03 -1.21 -8.81
C GLY A 7 -3.87 -1.74 -9.67
N SER A 8 -3.25 -2.83 -9.24
CA SER A 8 -1.96 -3.33 -9.71
C SER A 8 -1.89 -4.02 -11.09
N GLU A 9 -3.00 -4.17 -11.79
CA GLU A 9 -3.06 -4.76 -13.14
C GLU A 9 -3.17 -3.72 -14.27
N MET A 10 -2.53 -2.61 -14.10
CA MET A 10 -2.79 -1.37 -14.82
C MET A 10 -2.75 -1.43 -16.35
N CYS A 11 -1.85 -2.16 -16.95
CA CYS A 11 -1.72 -2.07 -18.42
C CYS A 11 -2.85 -2.74 -19.21
N ILE A 12 -3.41 -3.84 -18.73
CA ILE A 12 -4.43 -4.60 -19.49
C ILE A 12 -5.84 -4.15 -19.12
N ARG A 13 -6.14 -3.93 -17.85
CA ARG A 13 -7.47 -3.51 -17.40
C ARG A 13 -7.81 -2.09 -17.79
N ASP A 14 -6.85 -1.17 -17.62
CA ASP A 14 -7.05 0.23 -17.93
C ASP A 14 -7.29 0.39 -19.42
N ARG A 15 -6.56 -0.37 -20.25
CA ARG A 15 -6.81 -0.49 -21.69
C ARG A 15 -8.22 -1.05 -21.95
N PHE A 16 -8.57 -2.16 -21.30
CA PHE A 16 -9.89 -2.78 -21.51
C PHE A 16 -11.05 -1.86 -21.08
N ILE A 17 -10.94 -1.17 -19.95
CA ILE A 17 -11.94 -0.24 -19.48
C ILE A 17 -12.05 0.96 -20.41
N THR A 18 -10.90 1.52 -20.83
CA THR A 18 -10.89 2.64 -21.78
C THR A 18 -11.52 2.22 -23.11
N MET A 19 -11.16 1.03 -23.63
CA MET A 19 -11.78 0.50 -24.86
C MET A 19 -13.29 0.30 -24.71
N LYS A 20 -13.77 -0.22 -23.58
CA LYS A 20 -15.21 -0.33 -23.31
C LYS A 20 -15.91 1.01 -23.27
N LEU A 21 -15.29 2.04 -22.70
CA LEU A 21 -15.83 3.39 -22.69
C LEU A 21 -15.82 4.01 -24.09
N LEU A 22 -14.77 3.74 -24.91
CA LEU A 22 -14.70 4.15 -26.30
C LEU A 22 -15.75 3.45 -27.17
N ASP A 23 -16.03 2.18 -26.90
CA ASP A 23 -17.08 1.43 -27.61
C ASP A 23 -18.50 1.90 -27.27
N THR A 24 -18.70 2.60 -26.15
CA THR A 24 -20.04 2.91 -25.63
C THR A 24 -20.29 4.40 -25.48
N ILE A 25 -19.68 5.01 -24.45
CA ILE A 25 -19.99 6.39 -24.05
C ILE A 25 -19.22 7.41 -24.90
N PHE A 26 -18.02 7.07 -25.35
CA PHE A 26 -17.09 8.00 -26.02
C PHE A 26 -16.93 7.74 -27.52
N ALA A 27 -17.80 6.92 -28.13
CA ALA A 27 -17.68 6.50 -29.54
C ALA A 27 -17.57 7.67 -30.52
N ASP A 28 -18.38 8.71 -30.33
CA ASP A 28 -18.46 9.87 -31.23
C ASP A 28 -17.77 11.12 -30.64
N MET A 29 -16.92 10.96 -29.63
CA MET A 29 -16.28 12.06 -28.91
C MET A 29 -14.80 12.16 -29.26
N SER A 30 -14.28 13.40 -29.32
CA SER A 30 -12.83 13.62 -29.42
C SER A 30 -12.14 13.26 -28.11
N VAL A 31 -11.17 12.35 -28.16
CA VAL A 31 -10.47 11.83 -26.99
C VAL A 31 -9.01 12.22 -27.01
N LEU A 32 -8.54 12.91 -25.99
CA LEU A 32 -7.13 13.18 -25.76
C LEU A 32 -6.60 12.21 -24.70
N TYR A 33 -5.75 11.29 -25.11
CA TYR A 33 -5.14 10.30 -24.23
C TYR A 33 -3.69 10.69 -23.89
N VAL A 34 -3.48 11.10 -22.64
CA VAL A 34 -2.18 11.57 -22.16
C VAL A 34 -1.42 10.41 -21.54
N VAL A 35 -0.27 10.10 -22.09
CA VAL A 35 0.58 8.98 -21.68
C VAL A 35 1.94 9.47 -21.14
N PRO A 36 2.63 8.69 -20.30
CA PRO A 36 3.97 9.01 -19.86
C PRO A 36 5.01 9.10 -20.98
N THR A 37 4.91 8.20 -21.98
CA THR A 37 5.82 8.13 -23.13
C THR A 37 5.08 7.67 -24.38
N MET A 38 5.53 8.07 -25.56
CA MET A 38 4.95 7.61 -26.82
C MET A 38 5.12 6.10 -27.05
N ALA A 39 6.09 5.46 -26.42
CA ALA A 39 6.23 3.99 -26.47
C ALA A 39 5.02 3.28 -25.83
N ILE A 40 4.42 3.87 -24.78
CA ILE A 40 3.18 3.37 -24.19
C ILE A 40 2.01 3.57 -25.16
N ALA A 41 1.91 4.73 -25.82
CA ALA A 41 0.89 4.97 -26.83
C ALA A 41 0.96 3.91 -27.95
N GLN A 42 2.16 3.67 -28.48
CA GLN A 42 2.38 2.63 -29.50
C GLN A 42 1.94 1.25 -29.00
N SER A 43 2.35 0.87 -27.79
CA SER A 43 1.93 -0.42 -27.19
C SER A 43 0.42 -0.55 -26.99
N ILE A 44 -0.32 0.56 -26.83
CA ILE A 44 -1.78 0.56 -26.76
C ILE A 44 -2.36 0.38 -28.16
N GLN A 45 -1.84 1.11 -29.15
CA GLN A 45 -2.29 1.04 -30.56
C GLN A 45 -1.97 -0.30 -31.21
N ASP A 46 -0.87 -0.95 -30.85
CA ASP A 46 -0.49 -2.28 -31.35
C ASP A 46 -1.38 -3.42 -30.81
N TYR A 47 -2.27 -3.11 -29.87
CA TYR A 47 -3.22 -4.10 -29.36
C TYR A 47 -4.21 -4.50 -30.46
N LYS A 48 -4.37 -5.78 -30.76
CA LYS A 48 -5.14 -6.32 -31.89
C LYS A 48 -6.59 -5.81 -32.00
N GLU A 49 -7.18 -5.41 -30.89
CA GLU A 49 -8.55 -4.92 -30.82
C GLU A 49 -8.64 -3.39 -30.89
N TRP A 50 -7.51 -2.67 -31.04
CA TRP A 50 -7.52 -1.22 -31.16
C TRP A 50 -8.03 -0.80 -32.54
N LYS A 51 -9.07 0.02 -32.59
CA LYS A 51 -9.77 0.46 -33.80
C LYS A 51 -10.29 1.90 -33.73
N TYR A 52 -9.74 2.70 -32.82
CA TYR A 52 -10.31 4.02 -32.49
C TYR A 52 -9.52 5.15 -33.15
N ASP A 53 -10.13 5.80 -34.15
CA ASP A 53 -9.54 6.93 -34.89
C ASP A 53 -9.80 8.28 -34.20
N ASN A 54 -10.76 8.32 -33.28
CA ASN A 54 -11.12 9.51 -32.51
C ASN A 54 -10.22 9.75 -31.29
N VAL A 55 -9.16 8.96 -31.11
CA VAL A 55 -8.22 9.05 -29.98
C VAL A 55 -6.88 9.60 -30.42
N VAL A 56 -6.49 10.73 -29.84
CA VAL A 56 -5.18 11.34 -30.05
C VAL A 56 -4.31 11.10 -28.82
N PHE A 57 -3.14 10.47 -29.04
CA PHE A 57 -2.15 10.24 -27.97
C PHE A 57 -1.12 11.36 -27.93
N ILE A 58 -0.87 11.86 -26.71
CA ILE A 58 0.21 12.84 -26.45
C ILE A 58 0.92 12.50 -25.15
N THR A 59 2.11 13.06 -24.94
CA THR A 59 2.78 12.97 -23.63
C THR A 59 2.38 14.12 -22.71
N TYR A 60 2.63 13.97 -21.41
CA TYR A 60 2.46 15.06 -20.44
C TYR A 60 3.25 16.31 -20.81
N ALA A 61 4.41 16.15 -21.45
CA ALA A 61 5.24 17.28 -21.90
C ALA A 61 4.60 18.06 -23.05
N ASP A 62 3.79 17.39 -23.88
CA ASP A 62 3.14 17.98 -25.04
C ASP A 62 1.81 18.68 -24.71
N LEU A 63 1.28 18.51 -23.50
CA LEU A 63 0.06 19.20 -23.03
C LEU A 63 0.12 20.72 -23.21
N LYS A 64 1.33 21.30 -23.19
CA LYS A 64 1.55 22.74 -23.43
C LYS A 64 1.09 23.22 -24.80
N HIS A 65 1.11 22.34 -25.81
CA HIS A 65 0.74 22.64 -27.20
C HIS A 65 -0.73 22.38 -27.52
N VAL A 66 -1.51 21.86 -26.57
CA VAL A 66 -2.93 21.61 -26.78
C VAL A 66 -3.69 22.92 -26.85
N THR A 67 -4.26 23.21 -28.01
CA THR A 67 -5.10 24.40 -28.30
C THR A 67 -6.57 24.06 -28.41
N GLN A 68 -6.91 22.87 -28.87
CA GLN A 68 -8.28 22.38 -28.94
C GLN A 68 -8.63 21.58 -27.69
N ILE A 69 -9.76 21.91 -27.10
CA ILE A 69 -10.24 21.19 -25.92
C ILE A 69 -10.92 19.91 -26.36
N PRO A 70 -10.49 18.72 -25.88
CA PRO A 70 -11.15 17.46 -26.20
C PRO A 70 -12.47 17.32 -25.46
N ASP A 71 -13.39 16.51 -25.99
CA ASP A 71 -14.58 16.11 -25.25
C ASP A 71 -14.19 15.25 -24.03
N VAL A 72 -13.21 14.36 -24.21
CA VAL A 72 -12.74 13.43 -23.19
C VAL A 72 -11.23 13.58 -22.96
N LEU A 73 -10.84 13.80 -21.72
CA LEU A 73 -9.44 13.80 -21.29
C LEU A 73 -9.13 12.52 -20.50
N VAL A 74 -8.21 11.69 -21.00
CA VAL A 74 -7.71 10.51 -20.29
C VAL A 74 -6.28 10.78 -19.84
N LEU A 75 -6.02 10.61 -18.53
CA LEU A 75 -4.71 10.81 -17.90
C LEU A 75 -4.17 9.46 -17.41
N ASP A 76 -3.25 8.88 -18.17
CA ASP A 76 -2.56 7.64 -17.79
C ASP A 76 -1.41 7.94 -16.81
N GLU A 77 -1.17 7.04 -15.86
CA GLU A 77 -0.25 7.27 -14.74
C GLU A 77 -0.54 8.60 -14.03
N LEU A 78 -1.78 8.75 -13.57
CA LEU A 78 -2.36 9.97 -12.99
C LEU A 78 -1.44 10.69 -11.99
N HIS A 79 -0.61 9.96 -11.22
CA HIS A 79 0.34 10.56 -10.29
C HIS A 79 1.33 11.53 -10.97
N ARG A 80 1.55 11.41 -12.30
CA ARG A 80 2.40 12.33 -13.07
C ARG A 80 1.75 13.69 -13.27
N ALA A 81 0.43 13.75 -13.33
CA ALA A 81 -0.30 15.01 -13.46
C ALA A 81 0.00 16.02 -12.34
N GLY A 82 0.49 15.55 -11.18
CA GLY A 82 0.90 16.40 -10.06
C GLY A 82 2.22 17.14 -10.21
N ALA A 83 3.04 16.85 -11.25
CA ALA A 83 4.27 17.60 -11.48
C ALA A 83 3.93 19.08 -11.76
N LYS A 84 4.62 20.01 -11.08
CA LYS A 84 4.29 21.43 -11.07
C LYS A 84 3.97 22.01 -12.45
N THR A 85 4.80 21.71 -13.45
CA THR A 85 4.60 22.19 -14.83
C THR A 85 3.42 21.50 -15.51
N TRP A 86 3.27 20.18 -15.38
CA TRP A 86 2.21 19.44 -16.04
C TRP A 86 0.85 19.66 -15.38
N ASN A 87 0.82 19.84 -14.07
CA ASN A 87 -0.39 20.16 -13.33
C ASN A 87 -1.06 21.43 -13.86
N THR A 88 -0.27 22.47 -14.16
CA THR A 88 -0.79 23.72 -14.73
C THR A 88 -1.54 23.46 -16.06
N TYR A 89 -1.02 22.60 -16.93
CA TYR A 89 -1.67 22.29 -18.20
C TYR A 89 -2.89 21.38 -18.01
N VAL A 90 -2.82 20.41 -17.12
CA VAL A 90 -3.97 19.55 -16.77
C VAL A 90 -5.10 20.40 -16.22
N MET A 91 -4.82 21.32 -15.29
CA MET A 91 -5.83 22.22 -14.71
C MET A 91 -6.41 23.22 -15.69
N ARG A 92 -5.71 23.53 -16.79
CA ARG A 92 -6.22 24.34 -17.89
C ARG A 92 -7.21 23.56 -18.76
N ILE A 93 -6.96 22.29 -19.04
CA ILE A 93 -7.73 21.49 -20.01
C ILE A 93 -8.90 20.77 -19.33
N LYS A 94 -8.64 20.13 -18.18
CA LYS A 94 -9.61 19.26 -17.50
C LYS A 94 -10.97 19.93 -17.19
N PRO A 95 -11.04 21.18 -16.69
CA PRO A 95 -12.32 21.81 -16.40
C PRO A 95 -13.17 22.10 -17.64
N LEU A 96 -12.56 22.15 -18.83
CA LEU A 96 -13.21 22.44 -20.09
C LEU A 96 -13.61 21.18 -20.85
N ALA A 97 -13.01 20.05 -20.54
CA ALA A 97 -13.38 18.77 -21.11
C ALA A 97 -14.72 18.29 -20.54
N LYS A 98 -15.58 17.74 -21.38
CA LYS A 98 -16.90 17.22 -20.99
C LYS A 98 -16.77 16.04 -20.02
N TYR A 99 -15.79 15.18 -20.25
CA TYR A 99 -15.45 14.05 -19.39
C TYR A 99 -13.96 14.01 -19.12
N SER A 100 -13.58 13.50 -17.97
CA SER A 100 -12.19 13.23 -17.66
C SER A 100 -12.05 11.90 -16.90
N LEU A 101 -11.00 11.13 -17.24
CA LEU A 101 -10.68 9.85 -16.67
C LEU A 101 -9.20 9.84 -16.22
N GLY A 102 -8.94 9.47 -14.98
CA GLY A 102 -7.60 9.27 -14.46
C GLY A 102 -7.33 7.80 -14.19
N LEU A 103 -6.24 7.28 -14.75
CA LEU A 103 -5.81 5.90 -14.60
C LEU A 103 -4.51 5.87 -13.80
N SER A 104 -4.46 5.12 -12.70
CA SER A 104 -3.24 4.97 -11.91
C SER A 104 -3.31 3.75 -11.00
N ALA A 105 -2.20 3.00 -10.86
CA ALA A 105 -2.07 1.99 -9.80
C ALA A 105 -1.98 2.64 -8.43
N THR A 106 -1.45 3.85 -8.41
CA THR A 106 -1.11 4.55 -7.19
C THR A 106 -1.25 6.05 -7.44
N PRO A 107 -2.36 6.64 -7.01
CA PRO A 107 -2.62 8.06 -7.26
C PRO A 107 -1.73 8.97 -6.40
N VAL A 108 -1.11 8.43 -5.34
CA VAL A 108 -0.31 9.21 -4.39
C VAL A 108 1.07 9.52 -4.96
N ARG A 109 1.42 10.78 -4.98
CA ARG A 109 2.70 11.30 -5.40
C ARG A 109 3.63 11.51 -4.20
N TYR A 110 4.64 10.64 -4.06
CA TYR A 110 5.54 10.65 -2.89
C TYR A 110 6.61 11.74 -2.93
N LEU A 111 6.91 12.30 -4.11
CA LEU A 111 8.01 13.27 -4.31
C LEU A 111 7.72 14.65 -3.75
N ASP A 112 6.46 15.02 -3.60
CA ASP A 112 6.02 16.35 -3.18
C ASP A 112 4.92 16.29 -2.10
N GLY A 113 5.27 15.75 -0.95
CA GLY A 113 4.41 15.78 0.23
C GLY A 113 3.28 14.76 0.26
N LYS A 114 3.38 13.67 -0.50
CA LYS A 114 2.36 12.61 -0.58
C LYS A 114 0.98 13.11 -1.07
N ARG A 115 0.98 14.00 -2.05
CA ARG A 115 -0.26 14.49 -2.69
C ARG A 115 -1.03 13.33 -3.32
N ASP A 116 -2.31 13.25 -3.02
CA ASP A 116 -3.23 12.30 -3.66
C ASP A 116 -3.86 12.94 -4.89
N MET A 117 -3.38 12.56 -6.07
CA MET A 117 -3.83 13.12 -7.34
C MET A 117 -5.24 12.69 -7.72
N ALA A 118 -5.71 11.54 -7.22
CA ALA A 118 -7.09 11.14 -7.43
C ALA A 118 -8.04 12.05 -6.64
N ALA A 119 -7.76 12.27 -5.35
CA ALA A 119 -8.53 13.19 -4.53
C ALA A 119 -8.48 14.63 -5.04
N GLU A 120 -7.29 15.13 -5.46
CA GLU A 120 -7.14 16.50 -5.96
C GLU A 120 -7.86 16.75 -7.29
N LEU A 121 -7.82 15.80 -8.22
CA LEU A 121 -8.38 16.00 -9.55
C LEU A 121 -9.81 15.47 -9.71
N PHE A 122 -10.20 14.47 -8.92
CA PHE A 122 -11.49 13.78 -9.09
C PHE A 122 -12.38 13.79 -7.83
N GLY A 123 -11.87 14.30 -6.68
CA GLY A 123 -12.63 14.36 -5.43
C GLY A 123 -13.04 12.96 -4.95
N GLU A 124 -14.35 12.78 -4.71
CA GLU A 124 -14.92 11.49 -4.26
C GLU A 124 -15.19 10.51 -5.42
N HIS A 125 -15.03 10.94 -6.67
CA HIS A 125 -15.28 10.12 -7.86
C HIS A 125 -14.09 9.19 -8.15
N VAL A 126 -13.73 8.35 -7.19
CA VAL A 126 -12.61 7.41 -7.27
C VAL A 126 -13.12 5.98 -7.15
N VAL A 127 -12.77 5.14 -8.13
CA VAL A 127 -13.03 3.70 -8.08
C VAL A 127 -11.73 3.00 -7.72
N HIS A 128 -11.71 2.36 -6.56
CA HIS A 128 -10.57 1.57 -6.11
C HIS A 128 -10.63 0.15 -6.65
N GLY A 129 -9.61 -0.25 -7.37
CA GLY A 129 -9.41 -1.64 -7.76
C GLY A 129 -9.00 -2.50 -6.56
N PRO A 130 -9.05 -3.83 -6.68
CA PRO A 130 -8.55 -4.72 -5.63
C PRO A 130 -7.04 -4.52 -5.46
N ASN A 131 -6.57 -4.57 -4.21
CA ASN A 131 -5.14 -4.67 -3.94
C ASN A 131 -4.58 -6.02 -4.42
N VAL A 132 -3.25 -6.17 -4.47
CA VAL A 132 -2.58 -7.39 -4.96
C VAL A 132 -3.11 -8.64 -4.26
N TYR A 133 -3.26 -8.60 -2.94
CA TYR A 133 -3.77 -9.72 -2.15
C TYR A 133 -5.20 -10.11 -2.57
N THR A 134 -6.11 -9.16 -2.62
CA THR A 134 -7.50 -9.41 -3.05
C THR A 134 -7.55 -9.88 -4.51
N ALA A 135 -6.67 -9.38 -5.37
CA ALA A 135 -6.58 -9.81 -6.76
C ALA A 135 -6.09 -11.27 -6.89
N VAL A 136 -5.12 -11.68 -6.07
CA VAL A 136 -4.68 -13.08 -5.99
C VAL A 136 -5.79 -13.98 -5.42
N GLN A 137 -6.47 -13.56 -4.36
CA GLN A 137 -7.60 -14.31 -3.79
C GLN A 137 -8.73 -14.52 -4.80
N LYS A 138 -9.06 -13.48 -5.56
CA LYS A 138 -10.09 -13.52 -6.60
C LYS A 138 -9.62 -14.22 -7.89
N LYS A 139 -8.41 -14.79 -7.92
CA LYS A 139 -7.78 -15.42 -9.08
C LYS A 139 -7.64 -14.48 -10.29
N ILE A 140 -7.58 -13.20 -10.04
CA ILE A 140 -7.35 -12.17 -11.05
C ILE A 140 -5.85 -12.12 -11.37
N LEU A 141 -5.02 -12.23 -10.32
CA LEU A 141 -3.57 -12.42 -10.40
C LEU A 141 -3.21 -13.85 -10.01
N PRO A 142 -2.11 -14.41 -10.56
CA PRO A 142 -1.62 -15.71 -10.16
C PRO A 142 -1.12 -15.70 -8.72
N GLU A 143 -1.15 -16.84 -8.08
CA GLU A 143 -0.41 -17.09 -6.85
C GLU A 143 1.09 -16.99 -7.14
N PHE A 144 1.88 -16.49 -6.19
CA PHE A 144 3.33 -16.36 -6.35
C PHE A 144 4.07 -16.67 -5.04
N ASP A 145 5.34 -17.03 -5.17
CA ASP A 145 6.22 -17.26 -4.04
C ASP A 145 7.14 -16.05 -3.84
N TYR A 146 7.33 -15.65 -2.59
CA TYR A 146 8.20 -14.54 -2.22
C TYR A 146 9.27 -15.03 -1.25
N THR A 147 10.54 -14.96 -1.63
CA THR A 147 11.66 -15.44 -0.82
C THR A 147 12.55 -14.26 -0.43
N VAL A 148 12.80 -14.10 0.85
CA VAL A 148 13.71 -13.09 1.40
C VAL A 148 15.04 -13.75 1.73
N ILE A 149 16.12 -13.27 1.11
CA ILE A 149 17.49 -13.73 1.30
C ILE A 149 18.35 -12.53 1.72
N LEU A 150 19.34 -12.75 2.55
CA LEU A 150 20.29 -11.69 2.91
C LEU A 150 21.26 -11.43 1.74
N GLY A 151 21.13 -10.26 1.09
CA GLY A 151 21.97 -9.90 -0.06
C GLY A 151 23.23 -9.12 0.29
N ASP A 152 23.22 -8.37 1.40
CA ASP A 152 24.30 -7.42 1.75
C ASP A 152 24.95 -7.80 3.09
N VAL A 153 25.77 -8.86 3.04
CA VAL A 153 26.53 -9.34 4.21
C VAL A 153 27.63 -8.35 4.59
N GLU A 154 28.24 -7.67 3.62
CA GLU A 154 29.32 -6.72 3.88
C GLU A 154 28.84 -5.52 4.70
N LYS A 155 27.64 -5.05 4.48
CA LYS A 155 27.03 -4.01 5.31
C LYS A 155 26.90 -4.45 6.77
N ILE A 156 26.52 -5.69 7.01
CA ILE A 156 26.41 -6.25 8.37
C ILE A 156 27.77 -6.39 9.01
N LYS A 157 28.80 -6.79 8.25
CA LYS A 157 30.18 -6.80 8.73
C LYS A 157 30.70 -5.41 9.10
N VAL A 158 30.30 -4.37 8.34
CA VAL A 158 30.59 -2.97 8.68
C VAL A 158 29.91 -2.59 10.00
N ASP A 159 28.63 -2.87 10.18
CA ASP A 159 27.90 -2.58 11.42
C ASP A 159 28.51 -3.34 12.62
N LEU A 160 28.99 -4.55 12.41
CA LEU A 160 29.64 -5.39 13.43
C LEU A 160 30.94 -4.76 13.91
N ASN A 161 31.69 -4.09 13.04
CA ASN A 161 32.98 -3.45 13.33
C ASN A 161 32.83 -1.96 13.70
N ASN A 162 31.66 -1.37 13.52
CA ASN A 162 31.44 0.05 13.79
C ASN A 162 31.24 0.29 15.30
N PRO A 163 32.09 1.09 15.96
CA PRO A 163 31.97 1.38 17.40
C PRO A 163 30.67 2.13 17.75
N THR A 164 30.03 2.83 16.80
CA THR A 164 28.76 3.56 17.02
C THR A 164 27.53 2.65 16.95
N THR A 165 27.66 1.43 16.45
CA THR A 165 26.56 0.47 16.46
C THR A 165 26.27 0.02 17.89
N ASP A 166 24.99 -0.10 18.23
CA ASP A 166 24.53 -0.54 19.55
C ASP A 166 25.26 -1.81 19.99
N PRO A 167 25.84 -1.85 21.22
CA PRO A 167 26.60 -3.00 21.71
C PRO A 167 25.80 -4.31 21.70
N THR A 168 24.48 -4.24 21.91
CA THR A 168 23.60 -5.42 21.91
C THR A 168 23.41 -5.97 20.51
N ILE A 169 23.28 -5.10 19.50
CA ILE A 169 23.27 -5.49 18.09
C ILE A 169 24.58 -6.19 17.74
N ARG A 170 25.71 -5.55 18.03
CA ARG A 170 27.02 -6.11 17.74
C ARG A 170 27.24 -7.48 18.39
N MET A 171 26.83 -7.64 19.67
CA MET A 171 26.95 -8.92 20.38
C MET A 171 26.12 -10.02 19.70
N LYS A 172 24.90 -9.69 19.23
CA LYS A 172 24.02 -10.64 18.53
C LYS A 172 24.52 -10.95 17.13
N LEU A 173 24.98 -9.95 16.36
CA LEU A 173 25.55 -10.14 15.03
C LEU A 173 26.81 -11.03 15.07
N ARG A 174 27.67 -10.93 16.12
CA ARG A 174 28.84 -11.80 16.30
C ARG A 174 28.51 -13.28 16.43
N LYS A 175 27.27 -13.62 16.82
CA LYS A 175 26.81 -15.02 16.90
C LYS A 175 26.40 -15.60 15.55
N LEU A 176 26.22 -14.76 14.53
CA LEU A 176 25.90 -15.21 13.19
C LEU A 176 27.16 -15.67 12.48
N ARG A 177 27.08 -16.81 11.80
CA ARG A 177 28.17 -17.33 10.94
C ARG A 177 28.12 -16.65 9.56
N LEU A 178 28.47 -15.35 9.52
CA LEU A 178 28.45 -14.56 8.29
C LEU A 178 29.65 -14.84 7.39
N ASP A 179 30.74 -15.38 7.92
CA ASP A 179 31.94 -15.71 7.13
C ASP A 179 31.70 -16.89 6.19
N ASP A 180 30.80 -17.82 6.57
CA ASP A 180 30.43 -18.99 5.78
C ASP A 180 29.20 -18.70 4.87
N TYR A 181 28.77 -17.44 4.82
CA TYR A 181 27.57 -17.09 4.05
C TYR A 181 27.88 -16.95 2.56
N ASP A 182 27.46 -17.92 1.75
CA ASP A 182 27.56 -17.90 0.30
C ASP A 182 26.20 -17.51 -0.33
N LEU A 183 26.12 -16.28 -0.85
CA LEU A 183 24.92 -15.79 -1.55
C LEU A 183 24.59 -16.63 -2.78
N THR A 184 25.61 -17.09 -3.52
CA THR A 184 25.41 -17.89 -4.74
C THR A 184 24.75 -19.22 -4.43
N GLU A 185 25.22 -19.90 -3.38
CA GLU A 185 24.63 -21.13 -2.90
C GLU A 185 23.18 -20.92 -2.44
N ARG A 186 22.91 -19.84 -1.69
CA ARG A 186 21.56 -19.47 -1.25
C ARG A 186 20.63 -19.19 -2.44
N MET A 187 21.10 -18.44 -3.43
CA MET A 187 20.34 -18.19 -4.64
C MET A 187 20.01 -19.49 -5.38
N ARG A 188 20.98 -20.37 -5.56
CA ARG A 188 20.78 -21.68 -6.21
C ARG A 188 19.79 -22.57 -5.47
N ARG A 189 19.79 -22.51 -4.13
CA ARG A 189 18.85 -23.28 -3.29
C ARG A 189 17.43 -22.80 -3.45
N HIS A 190 17.21 -21.49 -3.53
CA HIS A 190 15.89 -20.90 -3.54
C HIS A 190 15.31 -20.68 -4.93
N ILE A 191 16.12 -20.51 -5.98
CA ILE A 191 15.64 -20.37 -7.34
C ILE A 191 15.17 -21.75 -7.87
N SER A 192 13.86 -21.84 -8.15
CA SER A 192 13.32 -23.06 -8.75
C SER A 192 13.87 -23.28 -10.16
N ARG A 193 14.25 -24.52 -10.48
CA ARG A 193 14.73 -24.92 -11.82
C ARG A 193 13.72 -24.74 -12.94
N GLN A 194 12.47 -24.49 -12.61
CA GLN A 194 11.41 -24.24 -13.59
C GLN A 194 11.48 -22.84 -14.20
N HIS A 195 12.14 -21.88 -13.52
CA HIS A 195 12.27 -20.52 -14.00
C HIS A 195 13.33 -20.45 -15.12
N ARG A 196 12.87 -20.18 -16.32
CA ARG A 196 13.73 -20.04 -17.50
C ARG A 196 14.05 -18.61 -17.85
N LYS A 197 13.17 -17.67 -17.51
CA LYS A 197 13.35 -16.24 -17.73
C LYS A 197 13.22 -15.47 -16.45
N ALA A 198 14.22 -14.62 -16.18
CA ALA A 198 14.28 -13.79 -14.97
C ALA A 198 14.59 -12.33 -15.29
N ILE A 199 14.15 -11.45 -14.41
CA ILE A 199 14.57 -10.04 -14.37
C ILE A 199 15.31 -9.79 -13.05
N VAL A 200 16.44 -9.09 -13.12
CA VAL A 200 17.21 -8.67 -11.95
C VAL A 200 17.27 -7.14 -11.90
N PHE A 201 16.69 -6.55 -10.86
CA PHE A 201 16.65 -5.09 -10.67
C PHE A 201 17.83 -4.63 -9.81
N PHE A 202 18.68 -3.78 -10.39
CA PHE A 202 19.83 -3.16 -9.73
C PHE A 202 19.56 -1.70 -9.35
N SER A 203 20.29 -1.18 -8.35
CA SER A 203 20.19 0.21 -7.92
C SER A 203 20.90 1.16 -8.87
N THR A 204 22.09 0.78 -9.33
CA THR A 204 22.96 1.60 -10.16
C THR A 204 23.46 0.85 -11.40
N VAL A 205 23.83 1.64 -12.43
CA VAL A 205 24.46 1.06 -13.64
C VAL A 205 25.81 0.42 -13.32
N GLN A 206 26.53 0.96 -12.35
CA GLN A 206 27.82 0.42 -11.90
C GLN A 206 27.64 -1.00 -11.32
N GLU A 207 26.72 -1.16 -10.37
CA GLU A 207 26.37 -2.48 -9.81
C GLU A 207 25.93 -3.46 -10.90
N LEU A 208 25.07 -3.00 -11.83
CA LEU A 208 24.60 -3.86 -12.92
C LEU A 208 25.76 -4.37 -13.78
N ILE A 209 26.75 -3.50 -14.12
CA ILE A 209 27.89 -3.86 -14.96
C ILE A 209 28.84 -4.81 -14.20
N SER A 210 29.14 -4.52 -12.93
CA SER A 210 30.09 -5.29 -12.15
C SER A 210 29.52 -6.61 -11.61
N ALA A 211 28.20 -6.76 -11.52
CA ALA A 211 27.59 -7.96 -10.95
C ALA A 211 27.73 -9.18 -11.86
N ASP A 212 28.46 -10.19 -11.42
CA ASP A 212 28.42 -11.52 -11.99
C ASP A 212 27.33 -12.33 -11.28
N ILE A 213 26.23 -12.55 -11.99
CA ILE A 213 25.05 -13.27 -11.48
C ILE A 213 24.81 -14.60 -12.22
N LYS A 214 25.73 -14.98 -13.12
CA LYS A 214 25.54 -16.17 -13.93
C LYS A 214 25.38 -17.42 -13.07
N ASP A 215 26.14 -17.48 -12.00
CA ASP A 215 26.15 -18.62 -11.10
C ASP A 215 24.95 -18.71 -10.16
N TRP A 216 24.09 -17.69 -10.12
CA TRP A 216 22.82 -17.76 -9.39
C TRP A 216 21.81 -18.68 -10.07
N PHE A 217 21.94 -18.90 -11.37
CA PHE A 217 20.98 -19.64 -12.18
C PHE A 217 21.54 -21.00 -12.60
N VAL A 218 20.63 -21.94 -12.81
CA VAL A 218 21.01 -23.31 -13.22
C VAL A 218 21.34 -23.28 -14.72
N SER A 219 22.61 -23.50 -15.05
CA SER A 219 23.25 -23.73 -16.36
C SER A 219 22.71 -22.98 -17.60
N ASN A 220 23.66 -22.47 -18.41
CA ASN A 220 23.48 -21.91 -19.76
C ASN A 220 22.39 -20.84 -19.96
N VAL A 221 22.22 -19.93 -18.99
CA VAL A 221 21.40 -18.74 -19.18
C VAL A 221 22.15 -17.67 -19.96
N SER A 222 21.51 -17.06 -20.94
CA SER A 222 22.01 -15.85 -21.60
C SER A 222 21.72 -14.63 -20.72
N ILE A 223 22.73 -13.78 -20.54
CA ILE A 223 22.59 -12.55 -19.72
C ILE A 223 22.44 -11.36 -20.70
N TYR A 224 21.39 -10.62 -20.52
CA TYR A 224 21.05 -9.38 -21.21
C TYR A 224 21.09 -8.21 -20.26
N ALA A 225 21.34 -6.99 -20.75
CA ALA A 225 21.43 -5.82 -19.89
C ALA A 225 20.82 -4.58 -20.53
N MET A 226 20.00 -3.86 -19.77
CA MET A 226 19.40 -2.59 -20.18
C MET A 226 19.66 -1.50 -19.14
N HIS A 227 20.25 -0.39 -19.57
CA HIS A 227 20.54 0.75 -18.67
C HIS A 227 20.70 2.07 -19.44
N SER A 228 20.64 3.20 -18.74
CA SER A 228 20.66 4.55 -19.31
C SER A 228 21.96 4.94 -20.03
N LYS A 229 23.08 4.27 -19.72
CA LYS A 229 24.38 4.50 -20.41
C LYS A 229 24.48 3.78 -21.77
N GLN A 230 23.49 2.98 -22.15
CA GLN A 230 23.40 2.39 -23.48
C GLN A 230 22.50 3.23 -24.38
N SER A 231 22.73 3.19 -25.69
CA SER A 231 21.83 3.81 -26.65
C SER A 231 20.46 3.15 -26.67
N LYS A 232 19.43 3.91 -27.02
CA LYS A 232 18.06 3.36 -27.16
C LYS A 232 18.01 2.16 -28.11
N SER A 233 18.73 2.22 -29.23
CA SER A 233 18.81 1.12 -30.20
C SER A 233 19.43 -0.13 -29.58
N LYS A 234 20.50 0.01 -28.78
CA LYS A 234 21.12 -1.14 -28.09
C LYS A 234 20.19 -1.75 -27.04
N ASN A 235 19.55 -0.92 -26.23
CA ASN A 235 18.57 -1.40 -25.27
C ASN A 235 17.42 -2.16 -25.95
N LEU A 236 16.93 -1.67 -27.09
CA LEU A 236 15.87 -2.35 -27.83
C LEU A 236 16.33 -3.72 -28.36
N LYS A 237 17.55 -3.81 -28.93
CA LYS A 237 18.14 -5.08 -29.37
C LYS A 237 18.30 -6.09 -28.24
N GLU A 238 18.76 -5.63 -27.07
CA GLU A 238 18.87 -6.48 -25.87
C GLU A 238 17.50 -7.02 -25.43
N LEU A 239 16.47 -6.17 -25.43
CA LEU A 239 15.11 -6.53 -25.10
C LEU A 239 14.53 -7.55 -26.10
N GLU A 240 14.68 -7.30 -27.39
CA GLU A 240 14.23 -8.23 -28.44
C GLU A 240 14.93 -9.58 -28.35
N ALA A 241 16.25 -9.58 -28.14
CA ALA A 241 17.03 -10.80 -27.97
C ALA A 241 16.57 -11.58 -26.72
N PHE A 242 16.34 -10.88 -25.60
CA PHE A 242 15.77 -11.46 -24.39
C PHE A 242 14.37 -12.05 -24.65
N ASN A 243 13.49 -11.33 -25.31
CA ASN A 243 12.12 -11.81 -25.58
C ASN A 243 12.13 -13.05 -26.50
N ARG A 244 13.02 -13.11 -27.50
CA ARG A 244 13.18 -14.29 -28.36
C ARG A 244 13.84 -15.48 -27.68
N SER A 245 14.60 -15.25 -26.61
CA SER A 245 15.31 -16.32 -25.92
C SER A 245 14.33 -17.27 -25.20
N LYS A 246 14.66 -18.55 -25.18
CA LYS A 246 13.93 -19.55 -24.37
C LYS A 246 14.35 -19.56 -22.90
N CYS A 247 15.57 -19.10 -22.63
CA CYS A 247 16.17 -19.07 -21.30
C CYS A 247 17.11 -17.86 -21.22
N GLY A 248 16.87 -16.97 -20.26
CA GLY A 248 17.68 -15.77 -20.14
C GLY A 248 17.38 -14.93 -18.91
N VAL A 249 18.33 -14.09 -18.56
CA VAL A 249 18.24 -13.15 -17.43
C VAL A 249 18.47 -11.74 -17.96
N LEU A 250 17.52 -10.85 -17.70
CA LEU A 250 17.61 -9.45 -18.05
C LEU A 250 18.00 -8.62 -16.82
N LYS A 251 19.20 -8.04 -16.84
CA LYS A 251 19.67 -7.07 -15.82
C LYS A 251 19.14 -5.68 -16.17
N VAL A 252 18.53 -4.98 -15.23
CA VAL A 252 17.93 -3.66 -15.48
C VAL A 252 18.19 -2.66 -14.34
N VAL A 253 18.30 -1.37 -14.73
CA VAL A 253 18.31 -0.24 -13.80
C VAL A 253 17.28 0.78 -14.29
N ASN A 254 16.24 1.05 -13.50
CA ASN A 254 15.20 2.07 -13.71
C ASN A 254 14.38 2.00 -15.02
N ILE A 255 14.91 1.44 -16.10
CA ILE A 255 14.31 1.45 -17.45
C ILE A 255 13.07 0.55 -17.52
N ALA A 256 13.02 -0.52 -16.73
CA ALA A 256 11.94 -1.51 -16.78
C ALA A 256 10.71 -1.11 -15.92
N ASN A 257 10.68 0.11 -15.39
CA ASN A 257 9.56 0.53 -14.54
C ASN A 257 8.29 0.83 -15.37
N GLU A 258 8.43 1.21 -16.66
CA GLU A 258 7.30 1.63 -17.49
C GLU A 258 7.38 1.04 -18.92
N GLY A 259 6.23 0.58 -19.43
CA GLY A 259 6.00 0.34 -20.86
C GLY A 259 6.72 -0.84 -21.53
N LEU A 260 7.52 -1.65 -20.84
CA LEU A 260 8.19 -2.80 -21.46
C LEU A 260 7.30 -4.04 -21.48
N HIS A 261 7.14 -4.63 -22.67
CA HIS A 261 6.54 -5.96 -22.80
C HIS A 261 7.62 -7.03 -22.60
N LEU A 262 7.39 -7.93 -21.66
CA LEU A 262 8.34 -8.97 -21.24
C LEU A 262 7.66 -10.33 -21.29
N ASP A 263 8.06 -11.15 -22.27
CA ASP A 263 7.43 -12.45 -22.49
C ASP A 263 8.03 -13.55 -21.62
N GLY A 264 7.15 -14.30 -20.96
CA GLY A 264 7.49 -15.54 -20.26
C GLY A 264 8.38 -15.36 -19.03
N VAL A 265 8.46 -14.16 -18.46
CA VAL A 265 9.21 -13.91 -17.22
C VAL A 265 8.43 -14.47 -16.04
N THR A 266 9.06 -15.35 -15.26
CA THR A 266 8.47 -16.03 -14.10
C THR A 266 9.24 -15.79 -12.81
N LEU A 267 10.42 -15.14 -12.88
CA LEU A 267 11.27 -14.86 -11.74
C LEU A 267 11.69 -13.38 -11.73
N ILE A 268 11.56 -12.75 -10.58
CA ILE A 268 12.17 -11.44 -10.28
C ILE A 268 13.20 -11.59 -9.16
N VAL A 269 14.33 -10.92 -9.31
CA VAL A 269 15.33 -10.74 -8.25
C VAL A 269 15.50 -9.26 -7.96
N PHE A 270 15.23 -8.84 -6.73
CA PHE A 270 15.47 -7.49 -6.25
C PHE A 270 16.85 -7.39 -5.58
N VAL A 271 17.80 -6.78 -6.28
CA VAL A 271 19.08 -6.31 -5.71
C VAL A 271 18.95 -4.83 -5.31
N ARG A 272 17.93 -4.16 -5.79
CA ARG A 272 17.63 -2.76 -5.51
C ARG A 272 16.65 -2.60 -4.37
N ARG A 273 16.99 -1.75 -3.39
CA ARG A 273 16.03 -1.21 -2.44
C ARG A 273 15.08 -0.21 -3.13
N THR A 274 13.80 -0.41 -2.92
CA THR A 274 12.75 0.48 -3.44
C THR A 274 11.99 1.08 -2.27
N SER A 275 12.14 2.39 -2.05
CA SER A 275 11.39 3.13 -1.02
C SER A 275 9.97 3.47 -1.47
N SER A 276 9.70 3.43 -2.77
CA SER A 276 8.40 3.72 -3.36
C SER A 276 7.59 2.43 -3.56
N GLY A 277 6.46 2.31 -2.86
CA GLY A 277 5.51 1.22 -3.06
C GLY A 277 5.02 1.12 -4.52
N ASN A 278 4.90 2.26 -5.20
CA ASN A 278 4.49 2.32 -6.62
C ASN A 278 5.49 1.62 -7.54
N VAL A 279 6.79 1.96 -7.40
CA VAL A 279 7.85 1.34 -8.20
C VAL A 279 7.90 -0.15 -7.92
N PHE A 280 7.78 -0.55 -6.66
CA PHE A 280 7.73 -1.96 -6.27
C PHE A 280 6.56 -2.70 -6.95
N LEU A 281 5.36 -2.12 -6.91
CA LEU A 281 4.17 -2.70 -7.54
C LEU A 281 4.29 -2.82 -9.06
N GLN A 282 4.82 -1.78 -9.72
CA GLN A 282 5.08 -1.81 -11.15
C GLN A 282 6.07 -2.90 -11.52
N GLN A 283 7.12 -3.10 -10.72
CA GLN A 283 8.10 -4.15 -10.92
C GLN A 283 7.49 -5.54 -10.68
N LEU A 284 6.74 -5.71 -9.57
CA LEU A 284 6.04 -6.95 -9.24
C LEU A 284 5.01 -7.31 -10.33
N GLY A 285 4.28 -6.32 -10.83
CA GLY A 285 3.30 -6.50 -11.91
C GLY A 285 3.87 -7.12 -13.17
N ARG A 286 5.18 -6.98 -13.44
CA ARG A 286 5.84 -7.57 -14.63
C ARG A 286 5.75 -9.09 -14.68
N ILE A 287 5.74 -9.77 -13.53
CA ILE A 287 5.60 -11.23 -13.50
C ILE A 287 4.16 -11.68 -13.21
N LEU A 288 3.39 -10.86 -12.50
CA LEU A 288 2.03 -11.25 -12.14
C LEU A 288 1.04 -11.12 -13.32
N THR A 289 1.36 -10.25 -14.30
CA THR A 289 0.54 -10.04 -15.51
C THR A 289 1.03 -10.81 -16.74
N ALA A 290 2.21 -11.44 -16.67
CA ALA A 290 2.72 -12.27 -17.76
C ALA A 290 1.82 -13.51 -17.97
N LYS A 291 1.63 -13.90 -19.24
CA LYS A 291 0.96 -15.17 -19.55
C LYS A 291 1.85 -16.31 -19.07
N HIS A 292 1.47 -16.92 -17.94
CA HIS A 292 2.22 -18.03 -17.38
C HIS A 292 1.81 -19.34 -18.02
N THR A 293 2.78 -20.08 -18.52
CA THR A 293 2.63 -21.44 -19.07
C THR A 293 2.79 -22.48 -17.94
N GLY A 294 2.01 -22.35 -16.86
CA GLY A 294 2.00 -23.34 -15.78
C GLY A 294 3.08 -23.19 -14.68
N THR A 295 4.05 -22.27 -14.83
CA THR A 295 5.08 -22.00 -13.80
C THR A 295 4.57 -20.95 -12.83
N LYS A 296 4.53 -21.26 -11.53
CA LYS A 296 4.18 -20.30 -10.49
C LYS A 296 5.23 -19.19 -10.43
N PRO A 297 4.85 -17.89 -10.48
CA PRO A 297 5.80 -16.79 -10.36
C PRO A 297 6.56 -16.82 -9.04
N GLN A 298 7.83 -16.40 -9.08
CA GLN A 298 8.69 -16.30 -7.90
C GLN A 298 9.35 -14.94 -7.82
N VAL A 299 9.46 -14.41 -6.60
CA VAL A 299 10.20 -13.19 -6.26
C VAL A 299 11.30 -13.55 -5.27
N ILE A 300 12.53 -13.14 -5.56
CA ILE A 300 13.66 -13.19 -4.63
C ILE A 300 14.00 -11.75 -4.22
N ASP A 301 14.01 -11.50 -2.94
CA ASP A 301 14.27 -10.18 -2.36
C ASP A 301 15.55 -10.20 -1.54
N LEU A 302 16.62 -9.58 -2.05
CA LEU A 302 17.92 -9.51 -1.39
C LEU A 302 18.08 -8.28 -0.48
N VAL A 303 17.10 -7.37 -0.47
CA VAL A 303 17.26 -6.03 0.11
C VAL A 303 16.13 -5.62 1.07
N GLY A 304 15.18 -6.52 1.33
CA GLY A 304 14.09 -6.29 2.26
C GLY A 304 12.96 -5.42 1.72
N ASN A 305 12.70 -5.48 0.40
CA ASN A 305 11.52 -4.83 -0.21
C ASN A 305 10.19 -5.46 0.24
N TYR A 306 10.21 -6.63 0.89
CA TYR A 306 9.02 -7.27 1.45
C TYR A 306 8.17 -6.34 2.34
N LYS A 307 8.76 -5.29 2.89
CA LYS A 307 8.03 -4.23 3.62
C LYS A 307 6.98 -3.56 2.72
N ASN A 308 7.31 -3.36 1.45
CA ASN A 308 6.38 -2.81 0.46
C ASN A 308 5.27 -3.80 0.12
N LEU A 309 5.59 -5.09 0.02
CA LEU A 309 4.59 -6.15 -0.20
C LEU A 309 3.56 -6.15 0.93
N ARG A 310 3.98 -6.07 2.18
CA ARG A 310 3.08 -6.00 3.34
C ARG A 310 2.16 -4.80 3.30
N THR A 311 2.69 -3.61 3.05
CA THR A 311 1.89 -2.38 2.94
C THR A 311 0.83 -2.50 1.85
N THR A 312 1.15 -3.20 0.77
CA THR A 312 0.27 -3.40 -0.37
C THR A 312 -0.75 -4.53 -0.16
N MET A 313 -0.40 -5.51 0.66
CA MET A 313 -1.25 -6.65 1.00
C MET A 313 -2.04 -6.43 2.30
N CYS A 314 -2.07 -5.21 2.82
CA CYS A 314 -2.79 -4.82 4.04
C CYS A 314 -4.20 -5.38 4.09
N SER A 315 -4.53 -5.99 5.20
CA SER A 315 -5.76 -6.69 5.58
C SER A 315 -5.69 -8.23 5.53
N ILE A 316 -4.54 -8.81 5.85
CA ILE A 316 -4.38 -10.27 5.88
C ILE A 316 -4.95 -10.83 7.19
N PRO A 317 -6.03 -11.61 7.15
CA PRO A 317 -6.69 -12.08 8.37
C PRO A 317 -5.95 -13.20 9.11
N GLN A 318 -5.05 -13.95 8.45
CA GLN A 318 -4.42 -15.12 9.07
C GLN A 318 -2.98 -15.31 8.59
N GLN A 319 -2.03 -15.20 9.52
CA GLN A 319 -0.65 -15.65 9.34
C GLN A 319 -0.50 -17.06 9.94
N ARG A 320 -0.03 -18.00 9.13
CA ARG A 320 0.38 -19.31 9.60
C ARG A 320 1.89 -19.42 9.42
N THR A 321 2.64 -19.51 10.52
CA THR A 321 4.07 -19.76 10.47
C THR A 321 4.30 -21.28 10.40
N VAL A 322 4.93 -21.72 9.34
CA VAL A 322 5.31 -23.13 9.16
C VAL A 322 6.83 -23.18 9.08
N ARG A 323 7.47 -23.95 9.96
CA ARG A 323 8.89 -24.28 9.83
C ARG A 323 9.00 -25.44 8.85
N THR A 324 9.73 -25.26 7.77
CA THR A 324 9.90 -26.27 6.72
C THR A 324 11.30 -26.83 6.73
N GLY A 325 11.40 -28.14 6.90
CA GLY A 325 12.48 -29.00 6.45
C GLY A 325 13.84 -28.87 7.17
N GLU A 326 14.85 -29.51 6.57
CA GLU A 326 16.23 -29.59 7.05
C GLU A 326 16.97 -28.23 7.02
N ALA A 327 16.54 -27.28 6.19
CA ALA A 327 16.95 -25.89 6.23
C ALA A 327 16.03 -25.15 7.20
N GLN A 328 16.59 -24.44 8.19
CA GLN A 328 15.84 -23.73 9.23
C GLN A 328 15.10 -22.46 8.70
N ASP A 329 14.70 -22.49 7.43
CA ASP A 329 13.95 -21.38 6.82
C ASP A 329 12.55 -21.26 7.43
N THR A 330 12.11 -20.04 7.62
CA THR A 330 10.77 -19.77 8.15
C THR A 330 9.84 -19.33 7.02
N THR A 331 8.77 -20.07 6.84
CA THR A 331 7.73 -19.76 5.84
C THR A 331 6.51 -19.20 6.52
N VAL A 332 6.05 -18.05 6.04
CA VAL A 332 4.82 -17.39 6.48
C VAL A 332 3.82 -17.46 5.34
N LEU A 333 2.69 -18.10 5.59
CA LEU A 333 1.62 -18.20 4.62
C LEU A 333 0.68 -17.00 4.75
N PHE A 334 0.59 -16.23 3.70
CA PHE A 334 -0.42 -15.19 3.54
C PHE A 334 -1.53 -15.72 2.64
N ASP A 335 -2.31 -16.68 3.15
CA ASP A 335 -3.36 -17.41 2.43
C ASP A 335 -2.83 -18.05 1.12
N LYS A 336 -2.73 -17.30 0.03
CA LYS A 336 -2.25 -17.78 -1.28
C LYS A 336 -0.89 -17.24 -1.71
N VAL A 337 -0.24 -16.43 -0.90
CA VAL A 337 1.13 -15.96 -1.12
C VAL A 337 2.02 -16.57 -0.06
N VAL A 338 3.05 -17.28 -0.50
CA VAL A 338 4.03 -17.91 0.38
C VAL A 338 5.24 -16.99 0.48
N VAL A 339 5.54 -16.52 1.70
CA VAL A 339 6.75 -15.75 1.98
C VAL A 339 7.71 -16.63 2.77
N THR A 340 8.85 -16.93 2.17
CA THR A 340 9.91 -17.71 2.80
C THR A 340 11.06 -16.78 3.20
N TYR A 341 11.53 -16.88 4.42
CA TYR A 341 12.72 -16.19 4.91
C TYR A 341 13.87 -17.17 5.00
N ASP A 342 14.97 -16.86 4.34
CA ASP A 342 16.23 -17.54 4.59
C ASP A 342 16.60 -17.39 6.09
N GLU A 343 17.15 -18.44 6.68
CA GLU A 343 17.46 -18.50 8.11
C GLU A 343 18.27 -17.30 8.59
N VAL A 344 19.35 -16.97 7.87
CA VAL A 344 20.23 -15.85 8.24
C VAL A 344 19.52 -14.51 8.05
N ALA A 345 18.75 -14.36 6.99
CA ALA A 345 17.97 -13.16 6.76
C ALA A 345 16.97 -12.91 7.90
N LEU A 346 16.30 -13.95 8.38
CA LEU A 346 15.36 -13.84 9.49
C LEU A 346 16.08 -13.46 10.79
N GLN A 347 17.21 -14.11 11.11
CA GLN A 347 17.99 -13.81 12.31
C GLN A 347 18.52 -12.36 12.31
N VAL A 348 19.00 -11.88 11.18
CA VAL A 348 19.45 -10.49 11.02
C VAL A 348 18.27 -9.52 11.23
N MET A 349 17.13 -9.80 10.65
CA MET A 349 15.93 -8.98 10.83
C MET A 349 15.50 -8.92 12.29
N ASP A 350 15.49 -10.06 12.98
CA ASP A 350 15.15 -10.14 14.40
C ASP A 350 16.14 -9.35 15.27
N ILE A 351 17.43 -9.41 14.96
CA ILE A 351 18.46 -8.66 15.68
C ILE A 351 18.23 -7.15 15.56
N TYR A 352 18.00 -6.64 14.35
CA TYR A 352 17.77 -5.21 14.14
C TYR A 352 16.41 -4.75 14.67
N ASN A 353 15.37 -5.58 14.62
CA ASN A 353 14.07 -5.26 15.17
C ASN A 353 14.03 -5.22 16.69
N ILE A 354 14.75 -6.13 17.37
CA ILE A 354 14.77 -6.21 18.84
C ILE A 354 15.46 -5.01 19.47
N VAL A 355 16.49 -4.47 18.83
CA VAL A 355 17.30 -3.39 19.41
C VAL A 355 16.86 -2.01 18.97
N ALA A 356 16.33 -1.88 17.77
CA ALA A 356 15.90 -0.59 17.23
C ALA A 356 14.65 -0.03 17.86
N SER A 357 14.03 -0.65 18.87
CA SER A 357 12.68 -0.29 19.40
C SER A 357 11.64 -0.01 18.31
N GLU A 358 12.00 -0.20 17.06
CA GLU A 358 11.12 0.01 15.92
C GLU A 358 10.16 -1.17 15.79
N TRP A 359 8.92 -0.82 15.70
CA TRP A 359 7.86 -1.77 15.43
C TRP A 359 7.92 -2.18 13.98
N SER A 360 7.91 -3.48 13.74
CA SER A 360 7.78 -4.01 12.39
C SER A 360 6.39 -3.70 11.86
N THR A 361 6.26 -3.61 10.55
CA THR A 361 4.95 -3.43 9.91
C THR A 361 3.96 -4.55 10.24
N VAL A 362 4.47 -5.77 10.51
CA VAL A 362 3.63 -6.90 10.99
C VAL A 362 3.06 -6.64 12.36
N GLU A 363 3.92 -6.24 13.27
CA GLU A 363 3.48 -5.93 14.63
C GLU A 363 2.47 -4.78 14.61
N ASP A 364 2.70 -3.77 13.75
CA ASP A 364 1.77 -2.67 13.53
C ASP A 364 0.43 -3.17 12.97
N ASP A 365 0.46 -4.09 12.02
CA ASP A 365 -0.76 -4.64 11.42
C ASP A 365 -1.51 -5.56 12.39
N ILE A 366 -0.80 -6.36 13.20
CA ILE A 366 -1.39 -7.11 14.32
C ILE A 366 -2.08 -6.16 15.30
N LEU A 367 -1.42 -5.05 15.65
CA LEU A 367 -2.04 -4.05 16.51
C LEU A 367 -3.28 -3.44 15.84
N ARG A 368 -3.22 -3.04 14.58
CA ARG A 368 -4.39 -2.49 13.86
C ARG A 368 -5.58 -3.44 13.83
N LEU A 369 -5.32 -4.72 13.62
CA LEU A 369 -6.37 -5.75 13.53
C LEU A 369 -6.98 -6.08 14.88
N TYR A 370 -6.16 -6.27 15.88
CA TYR A 370 -6.60 -6.89 17.13
C TYR A 370 -6.65 -5.93 18.34
N TRP A 371 -6.02 -4.74 18.27
CA TRP A 371 -6.00 -3.83 19.40
C TRP A 371 -7.39 -3.39 19.86
N LYS A 372 -8.29 -3.16 18.93
CA LYS A 372 -9.66 -2.71 19.25
C LYS A 372 -10.48 -3.77 19.97
N SER A 373 -10.26 -5.05 19.66
CA SER A 373 -11.00 -6.19 20.26
C SER A 373 -10.30 -6.77 21.47
N GLU A 374 -8.96 -6.83 21.48
CA GLU A 374 -8.16 -7.55 22.48
C GLU A 374 -7.40 -6.61 23.44
N GLY A 375 -7.20 -5.34 23.06
CA GLY A 375 -6.45 -4.40 23.88
C GLY A 375 -5.05 -4.90 24.21
N ARG A 376 -4.69 -4.94 25.50
CA ARG A 376 -3.38 -5.41 25.95
C ARG A 376 -3.15 -6.91 25.74
N GLU A 377 -4.18 -7.72 25.59
CA GLU A 377 -4.07 -9.16 25.34
C GLU A 377 -3.48 -9.48 23.97
N VAL A 378 -3.39 -8.49 23.07
CA VAL A 378 -2.71 -8.59 21.76
C VAL A 378 -1.24 -9.03 21.90
N THR A 379 -0.63 -8.85 23.08
CA THR A 379 0.72 -9.35 23.39
C THR A 379 0.86 -10.87 23.22
N LYS A 380 -0.23 -11.63 23.38
CA LYS A 380 -0.23 -13.07 23.11
C LYS A 380 0.08 -13.39 21.66
N ARG A 381 -0.14 -12.42 20.74
CA ARG A 381 0.14 -12.53 19.30
C ARG A 381 1.49 -11.92 18.94
N LEU A 382 2.09 -11.14 19.84
CA LEU A 382 3.32 -10.37 19.63
C LEU A 382 4.40 -10.91 20.56
N SER A 383 5.01 -12.02 20.17
CA SER A 383 6.10 -12.60 20.96
C SER A 383 7.26 -11.61 21.08
N GLY A 384 7.62 -11.25 22.31
CA GLY A 384 8.73 -10.33 22.60
C GLY A 384 8.32 -8.87 22.87
N ARG A 385 7.04 -8.52 22.85
CA ARG A 385 6.55 -7.19 23.23
C ARG A 385 5.81 -7.22 24.55
N SER A 386 6.10 -6.22 25.39
CA SER A 386 5.33 -6.05 26.65
C SER A 386 3.98 -5.37 26.38
N PRO A 387 2.99 -5.54 27.29
CA PRO A 387 1.70 -4.84 27.21
C PRO A 387 1.85 -3.31 27.10
N GLU A 388 2.85 -2.75 27.79
CA GLU A 388 3.14 -1.31 27.79
C GLU A 388 3.70 -0.86 26.44
N GLN A 389 4.58 -1.65 25.83
CA GLN A 389 5.11 -1.39 24.50
C GLN A 389 3.98 -1.43 23.46
N CYS A 390 3.12 -2.45 23.52
CA CYS A 390 1.95 -2.55 22.64
C CYS A 390 1.00 -1.36 22.80
N GLN A 391 0.73 -0.92 24.02
CA GLN A 391 -0.10 0.25 24.28
C GLN A 391 0.54 1.54 23.78
N SER A 392 1.84 1.72 23.98
CA SER A 392 2.57 2.89 23.47
C SER A 392 2.53 2.95 21.95
N ARG A 393 2.77 1.81 21.28
CA ARG A 393 2.70 1.74 19.82
C ARG A 393 1.30 1.94 19.28
N ALA A 394 0.30 1.35 19.90
CA ALA A 394 -1.10 1.54 19.55
C ALA A 394 -1.51 3.03 19.62
N ARG A 395 -0.95 3.81 20.56
CA ARG A 395 -1.14 5.27 20.60
C ARG A 395 -0.52 5.96 19.39
N VAL A 396 0.71 5.59 19.02
CA VAL A 396 1.41 6.14 17.83
C VAL A 396 0.65 5.83 16.55
N LEU A 397 0.06 4.64 16.46
CA LEU A 397 -0.76 4.21 15.32
C LEU A 397 -2.19 4.78 15.33
N GLY A 398 -2.56 5.59 16.34
CA GLY A 398 -3.90 6.15 16.46
C GLY A 398 -5.00 5.12 16.84
N LEU A 399 -4.59 3.94 17.29
CA LEU A 399 -5.50 2.84 17.65
C LEU A 399 -6.04 2.96 19.08
N CYS A 400 -5.30 3.61 19.95
CA CYS A 400 -5.82 4.05 21.22
C CYS A 400 -6.62 5.33 20.96
N THR A 401 -7.87 5.34 21.35
CA THR A 401 -8.54 6.60 21.59
C THR A 401 -7.64 7.38 22.55
N THR A 402 -7.08 8.49 22.08
CA THR A 402 -6.28 9.35 22.94
C THR A 402 -7.14 9.68 24.14
N ASN A 403 -6.60 9.56 25.37
CA ASN A 403 -7.30 10.05 26.57
C ASN A 403 -7.59 11.56 26.48
N ARG A 404 -7.05 12.24 25.49
CA ARG A 404 -7.37 13.63 25.14
C ARG A 404 -8.63 13.67 24.28
N TRP A 405 -9.60 14.36 24.80
CA TRP A 405 -10.79 14.73 24.05
C TRP A 405 -10.43 15.80 23.02
N SER A 406 -10.84 15.59 21.79
CA SER A 406 -10.71 16.60 20.74
C SER A 406 -11.79 17.68 20.93
N LYS A 407 -11.56 18.86 20.35
CA LYS A 407 -12.55 19.94 20.34
C LYS A 407 -13.87 19.48 19.69
N THR A 408 -13.77 18.73 18.59
CA THR A 408 -14.94 18.17 17.89
C THR A 408 -15.74 17.20 18.76
N GLU A 409 -15.08 16.32 19.53
CA GLU A 409 -15.75 15.41 20.46
C GLU A 409 -16.40 16.17 21.61
N ASP A 410 -15.75 17.23 22.11
CA ASP A 410 -16.31 18.10 23.12
C ASP A 410 -17.54 18.86 22.61
N ASP A 411 -17.52 19.30 21.36
CA ASP A 411 -18.64 19.99 20.72
C ASP A 411 -19.82 19.01 20.50
N ILE A 412 -19.54 17.76 20.09
CA ILE A 412 -20.55 16.68 20.03
C ILE A 412 -21.17 16.46 21.41
N LEU A 413 -20.38 16.39 22.48
CA LEU A 413 -20.91 16.24 23.81
C LEU A 413 -21.77 17.43 24.22
N ARG A 414 -21.32 18.66 23.97
CA ARG A 414 -22.09 19.87 24.33
C ARG A 414 -23.45 19.93 23.63
N VAL A 415 -23.51 19.49 22.39
CA VAL A 415 -24.75 19.54 21.58
C VAL A 415 -25.68 18.38 21.94
N PHE A 416 -25.16 17.17 22.01
CA PHE A 416 -26.02 15.98 22.08
C PHE A 416 -26.14 15.32 23.46
N TYR A 417 -25.13 15.48 24.33
CA TYR A 417 -25.21 14.85 25.66
C TYR A 417 -26.37 15.33 26.53
N PRO A 418 -26.79 16.61 26.51
CA PRO A 418 -27.95 17.04 27.24
C PRO A 418 -29.24 16.30 26.85
N MET A 419 -29.39 15.95 25.57
CA MET A 419 -30.56 15.28 25.02
C MET A 419 -30.46 13.75 25.03
N GLU A 420 -29.31 13.22 24.59
CA GLU A 420 -29.12 11.78 24.35
C GLU A 420 -28.44 11.04 25.53
N LYS A 421 -27.84 11.77 26.48
CA LYS A 421 -27.10 11.20 27.64
C LYS A 421 -26.13 10.11 27.17
N THR A 422 -26.34 8.87 27.61
CA THR A 422 -25.51 7.72 27.23
C THR A 422 -25.64 7.33 25.76
N GLY A 423 -26.71 7.73 25.07
CA GLY A 423 -26.93 7.50 23.62
C GLY A 423 -25.90 8.18 22.74
N VAL A 424 -25.23 9.23 23.20
CA VAL A 424 -24.13 9.92 22.51
C VAL A 424 -22.97 8.96 22.15
N ILE A 425 -22.91 7.78 22.77
CA ILE A 425 -21.89 6.76 22.43
C ILE A 425 -21.91 6.39 20.95
N ASN A 426 -23.08 6.42 20.31
CA ASN A 426 -23.23 6.12 18.88
C ASN A 426 -22.58 7.19 17.97
N ARG A 427 -22.39 8.42 18.50
CA ARG A 427 -21.75 9.54 17.79
C ARG A 427 -20.26 9.66 18.08
N LEU A 428 -19.77 8.92 19.07
CA LEU A 428 -18.38 8.94 19.54
C LEU A 428 -17.76 7.54 19.44
N PRO A 429 -17.56 7.03 18.19
CA PRO A 429 -17.01 5.71 17.99
C PRO A 429 -15.61 5.61 18.62
N GLY A 430 -15.44 4.64 19.50
CA GLY A 430 -14.17 4.41 20.21
C GLY A 430 -14.09 5.01 21.61
N ARG A 431 -15.13 5.71 22.09
CA ARG A 431 -15.26 6.11 23.48
C ARG A 431 -16.09 5.10 24.26
N THR A 432 -15.74 4.89 25.56
CA THR A 432 -16.54 4.08 26.48
C THR A 432 -17.57 4.96 27.19
N LEU A 433 -18.69 4.38 27.61
CA LEU A 433 -19.70 5.09 28.38
C LEU A 433 -19.12 5.79 29.63
N SER A 434 -18.22 5.12 30.35
CA SER A 434 -17.55 5.71 31.50
C SER A 434 -16.69 6.92 31.14
N SER A 435 -15.99 6.88 29.99
CA SER A 435 -15.17 8.02 29.51
C SER A 435 -16.06 9.20 29.08
N ILE A 436 -17.18 8.92 28.40
CA ILE A 436 -18.16 9.91 27.97
C ILE A 436 -18.77 10.62 29.22
N THR A 437 -19.26 9.86 30.19
CA THR A 437 -19.83 10.41 31.43
C THR A 437 -18.81 11.23 32.20
N ALA A 438 -17.57 10.74 32.36
CA ALA A 438 -16.49 11.49 32.99
C ALA A 438 -16.15 12.79 32.28
N ARG A 439 -16.17 12.80 30.94
CA ARG A 439 -15.92 14.00 30.15
C ARG A 439 -17.07 14.98 30.20
N ALA A 440 -18.31 14.50 30.12
CA ALA A 440 -19.51 15.32 30.28
C ALA A 440 -19.53 16.02 31.61
N ARG A 441 -19.16 15.32 32.71
CA ARG A 441 -18.97 15.90 34.04
C ARG A 441 -17.94 17.03 34.03
N LYS A 442 -16.79 16.80 33.38
CA LYS A 442 -15.72 17.77 33.29
C LYS A 442 -16.09 19.00 32.47
N LEU A 443 -17.03 18.87 31.56
CA LEU A 443 -17.57 19.95 30.70
C LEU A 443 -18.81 20.62 31.37
N GLY A 444 -19.23 20.16 32.56
CA GLY A 444 -20.39 20.72 33.24
C GLY A 444 -21.72 20.37 32.61
N LEU A 445 -21.80 19.25 31.87
CA LEU A 445 -22.99 18.86 31.13
C LEU A 445 -23.92 17.91 31.88
N GLN A 446 -23.60 17.53 33.10
CA GLN A 446 -24.38 16.53 33.85
C GLN A 446 -25.74 17.07 34.30
N ASP A 447 -25.80 18.35 34.57
CA ASP A 447 -27.01 19.00 35.11
C ASP A 447 -27.66 19.93 34.07
N VAL A 448 -27.34 19.76 32.79
CA VAL A 448 -27.94 20.60 31.74
C VAL A 448 -29.31 20.02 31.38
N TRP A 449 -30.34 20.70 31.84
CA TRP A 449 -31.71 20.47 31.45
C TRP A 449 -32.00 21.26 30.16
N SER A 450 -32.54 20.60 29.14
CA SER A 450 -32.96 21.30 27.95
C SER A 450 -34.15 22.23 28.25
N ARG A 451 -34.42 23.16 27.31
CA ARG A 451 -35.63 24.00 27.40
C ARG A 451 -36.90 23.15 27.43
N GLU A 452 -36.90 22.04 26.69
CA GLU A 452 -38.00 21.08 26.63
C GLU A 452 -38.13 20.29 27.93
N ASP A 453 -37.00 19.83 28.50
CA ASP A 453 -37.04 19.18 29.84
C ASP A 453 -37.56 20.13 30.91
N LEU A 454 -37.12 21.38 30.91
CA LEU A 454 -37.59 22.37 31.86
C LEU A 454 -39.05 22.72 31.66
N TYR A 455 -39.53 22.70 30.40
CA TYR A 455 -40.95 22.87 30.12
C TYR A 455 -41.76 21.68 30.67
N ILE A 456 -41.32 20.45 30.40
CA ILE A 456 -41.96 19.22 30.94
C ILE A 456 -41.99 19.27 32.46
N LEU A 457 -40.89 19.63 33.10
CA LEU A 457 -40.81 19.75 34.56
C LEU A 457 -41.73 20.83 35.11
N LYS A 458 -42.10 21.86 34.37
CA LYS A 458 -42.94 22.96 34.81
C LYS A 458 -44.42 22.73 34.55
N GLU A 459 -44.76 22.16 33.37
CA GLU A 459 -46.10 22.17 32.85
C GLU A 459 -46.83 20.81 32.91
N VAL A 460 -46.06 19.69 33.01
CA VAL A 460 -46.61 18.34 32.95
C VAL A 460 -46.89 17.81 34.39
N GLU A 461 -47.91 16.95 34.52
CA GLU A 461 -48.22 16.30 35.81
C GLU A 461 -47.07 15.45 36.31
N LEU A 462 -46.85 15.47 37.66
CA LEU A 462 -45.70 14.83 38.29
C LEU A 462 -45.60 13.33 38.01
N THR A 463 -46.71 12.64 37.79
CA THR A 463 -46.80 11.20 37.51
C THR A 463 -46.29 10.82 36.11
N ASP A 464 -46.33 11.75 35.14
CA ASP A 464 -45.95 11.51 33.78
C ASP A 464 -44.53 12.01 33.42
N ILE A 465 -43.96 12.86 34.28
CA ILE A 465 -42.61 13.42 34.06
C ILE A 465 -41.56 12.32 33.85
N PRO A 466 -41.46 11.23 34.64
CA PRO A 466 -40.46 10.20 34.44
C PRO A 466 -40.60 9.46 33.10
N LYS A 467 -41.83 9.34 32.58
CA LYS A 467 -42.07 8.69 31.27
C LYS A 467 -41.63 9.56 30.10
N LEU A 468 -41.73 10.87 30.24
CA LEU A 468 -41.40 11.85 29.22
C LEU A 468 -39.93 12.27 29.26
N LEU A 469 -39.24 12.02 30.39
CA LEU A 469 -37.83 12.30 30.59
C LEU A 469 -37.02 11.01 30.88
N PRO A 470 -37.05 9.99 29.99
CA PRO A 470 -36.42 8.69 30.24
C PRO A 470 -34.89 8.78 30.28
N HIS A 471 -34.32 9.91 29.87
CA HIS A 471 -32.86 10.17 29.85
C HIS A 471 -32.37 10.80 31.19
N HIS A 472 -33.25 11.15 32.10
CA HIS A 472 -32.94 11.56 33.47
C HIS A 472 -33.36 10.47 34.45
N THR A 473 -32.57 10.29 35.52
CA THR A 473 -32.96 9.40 36.62
C THR A 473 -34.08 10.02 37.47
N GLU A 474 -34.87 9.20 38.11
CA GLU A 474 -35.93 9.70 39.03
C GLU A 474 -35.38 10.62 40.12
N GLU A 475 -34.16 10.36 40.56
CA GLU A 475 -33.50 11.19 41.59
C GLU A 475 -33.10 12.56 41.03
N GLU A 476 -32.57 12.61 39.79
CA GLU A 476 -32.27 13.88 39.09
C GLU A 476 -33.56 14.69 38.88
N ILE A 477 -34.62 14.05 38.41
CA ILE A 477 -35.93 14.67 38.23
C ILE A 477 -36.45 15.25 39.55
N ARG A 478 -36.40 14.49 40.61
CA ARG A 478 -36.87 14.90 41.97
C ARG A 478 -36.06 16.06 42.51
N ASN A 479 -34.75 16.02 42.36
CA ASN A 479 -33.86 17.10 42.78
C ASN A 479 -34.16 18.40 42.02
N LYS A 480 -34.38 18.29 40.70
CA LYS A 480 -34.69 19.44 39.85
C LYS A 480 -36.08 20.01 40.14
N LEU A 481 -37.08 19.16 40.43
CA LEU A 481 -38.40 19.59 40.85
C LEU A 481 -38.36 20.37 42.17
N ARG A 482 -37.51 19.96 43.13
CA ARG A 482 -37.27 20.72 44.36
C ARG A 482 -36.63 22.07 44.08
N GLU A 483 -35.60 22.11 43.20
CA GLU A 483 -34.91 23.35 42.79
C GLU A 483 -35.86 24.38 42.18
N ILE A 484 -36.83 23.93 41.36
CA ILE A 484 -37.82 24.81 40.74
C ILE A 484 -39.09 25.01 41.58
N GLY A 485 -39.14 24.48 42.80
CA GLY A 485 -40.21 24.67 43.77
C GLY A 485 -41.54 23.97 43.44
N ARG A 486 -41.52 22.83 42.72
CA ARG A 486 -42.71 22.04 42.37
C ARG A 486 -42.97 20.85 43.33
N VAL A 487 -41.96 20.43 44.09
CA VAL A 487 -42.04 19.37 45.12
C VAL A 487 -41.20 19.71 46.32
#